data_bcd47cd5692d4f6d13fae7affee13ae1
#
_entry.id   bcd47cd5692d4f6d13fae7affee13ae1
#
_cell.length_a   1.000
_cell.length_b   1.000
_cell.length_c   1.000
_cell.angle_alpha   90.00
_cell.angle_beta   90.00
_cell.angle_gamma   90.00
#
_symmetry.space_group_name_H-M   'P 1'
#
loop_
_entity.id
_entity.type
_entity.pdbx_description
1 polymer ?
#
loop_
_entity_poly.entity_id
_entity_poly.type
_entity_poly.pdbx_seq_one_letter_code
_entity_poly.pdbx_strand_id
1 'polypeptide(L)'
;MNNWHLRFGITANCNFRCSYCNSNNCHSTDMSDDDIKEILEAAMNNGVKRIHWTGGEPLFKRNICDFMKYAKMLGYEEQSMTTNGFFLADKAEDLRDSGLSRINISLDTMDKNKFKEIVGVDALDNVLNGINKMLKTTDCLIKINMVVMKDNIDEITKFIDFAIDNNKKYGKERIIVRFLQFFPCNPNQLEDKGKKFWVNEYITESDILNRLKCYGEIEEINRKKIQGDNPSMRYYRINDNITIGILAMFSWKYPCGGCHKLRISPQGNVTVCLNDKEVNKIVGLSLEEKTSLISRLIDKREKVIAKNKDRKHFRSNLGEFRFGKTGKEANIDDFYDMLRKGKGKDCNF
;
A
#
# COMPACT_ATOMS: atom_id res chain seq x y z
N MET A 1 20.25 12.37 -4.54
CA MET A 1 19.38 11.51 -5.38
C MET A 1 17.93 11.79 -5.03
N ASN A 2 17.11 12.06 -6.01
CA ASN A 2 15.70 12.41 -5.80
C ASN A 2 14.93 11.15 -5.39
N ASN A 3 14.40 11.10 -4.15
CA ASN A 3 13.72 9.92 -3.58
C ASN A 3 12.23 9.86 -3.89
N TRP A 4 11.76 10.66 -4.85
CA TRP A 4 10.34 10.73 -5.19
C TRP A 4 9.83 9.44 -5.82
N HIS A 5 8.60 9.12 -5.48
CA HIS A 5 7.92 7.89 -5.84
C HIS A 5 6.50 8.22 -6.33
N LEU A 6 6.22 7.93 -7.58
CA LEU A 6 4.89 8.07 -8.15
C LEU A 6 4.01 6.88 -7.73
N ARG A 7 2.94 7.13 -6.99
CA ARG A 7 1.86 6.16 -6.77
C ARG A 7 0.75 6.47 -7.77
N PHE A 8 0.59 5.59 -8.74
CA PHE A 8 -0.29 5.81 -9.86
C PHE A 8 -1.51 4.89 -9.81
N GLY A 9 -2.67 5.47 -9.47
CA GLY A 9 -3.97 4.82 -9.61
C GLY A 9 -4.36 4.79 -11.08
N ILE A 10 -4.17 3.64 -11.73
CA ILE A 10 -4.34 3.51 -13.18
C ILE A 10 -5.80 3.28 -13.59
N THR A 11 -6.62 2.73 -12.70
CA THR A 11 -8.05 2.46 -12.90
C THR A 11 -8.78 2.47 -11.58
N ALA A 12 -10.06 2.89 -11.59
CA ALA A 12 -10.97 2.75 -10.44
C ALA A 12 -11.65 1.38 -10.41
N ASN A 13 -11.62 0.64 -11.51
CA ASN A 13 -12.29 -0.64 -11.63
C ASN A 13 -11.58 -1.74 -10.85
N CYS A 14 -12.35 -2.63 -10.24
CA CYS A 14 -11.85 -3.79 -9.51
C CYS A 14 -12.82 -4.96 -9.70
N ASN A 15 -12.29 -6.17 -9.79
CA ASN A 15 -13.06 -7.41 -9.85
C ASN A 15 -13.44 -7.94 -8.45
N PHE A 16 -12.89 -7.37 -7.36
CA PHE A 16 -13.27 -7.70 -5.99
C PHE A 16 -14.16 -6.61 -5.38
N ARG A 17 -14.87 -6.98 -4.30
CA ARG A 17 -15.77 -6.09 -3.53
C ARG A 17 -15.46 -6.20 -2.04
N CYS A 18 -14.17 -6.00 -1.67
CA CYS A 18 -13.72 -6.17 -0.28
C CYS A 18 -14.54 -5.30 0.67
N SER A 19 -14.97 -5.91 1.78
CA SER A 19 -15.88 -5.30 2.76
C SER A 19 -15.36 -4.01 3.39
N TYR A 20 -14.05 -3.85 3.45
CA TYR A 20 -13.38 -2.66 4.02
C TYR A 20 -12.88 -1.66 2.96
N CYS A 21 -13.03 -1.96 1.66
CA CYS A 21 -12.46 -1.15 0.59
C CYS A 21 -13.35 0.03 0.21
N ASN A 22 -12.73 1.17 -0.12
CA ASN A 22 -13.42 2.38 -0.55
C ASN A 22 -13.72 2.41 -2.05
N SER A 23 -13.04 1.58 -2.86
CA SER A 23 -13.19 1.57 -4.32
C SER A 23 -14.54 1.04 -4.81
N ASN A 24 -15.34 0.43 -3.94
CA ASN A 24 -16.64 -0.16 -4.28
C ASN A 24 -17.69 0.87 -4.75
N ASN A 25 -17.47 2.15 -4.47
CA ASN A 25 -18.41 3.24 -4.80
C ASN A 25 -17.91 4.14 -5.95
N CYS A 26 -16.80 3.81 -6.61
CA CYS A 26 -16.24 4.64 -7.66
C CYS A 26 -16.69 4.18 -9.04
N HIS A 27 -17.85 4.66 -9.51
CA HIS A 27 -18.30 4.59 -10.90
C HIS A 27 -17.76 5.78 -11.70
N SER A 28 -16.46 6.02 -11.67
CA SER A 28 -15.85 7.16 -12.35
C SER A 28 -15.11 6.71 -13.60
N THR A 29 -15.08 7.59 -14.59
CA THR A 29 -14.30 7.39 -15.81
C THR A 29 -12.82 7.47 -15.49
N ASP A 30 -12.05 6.47 -15.87
CA ASP A 30 -10.59 6.48 -15.79
C ASP A 30 -10.01 7.53 -16.77
N MET A 31 -8.79 7.98 -16.50
CA MET A 31 -8.03 8.84 -17.40
C MET A 31 -7.85 8.19 -18.78
N SER A 32 -7.72 9.03 -19.81
CA SER A 32 -7.34 8.59 -21.15
C SER A 32 -5.92 8.00 -21.16
N ASP A 33 -5.63 7.17 -22.15
CA ASP A 33 -4.31 6.57 -22.32
C ASP A 33 -3.24 7.65 -22.61
N ASP A 34 -3.62 8.74 -23.28
CA ASP A 34 -2.73 9.87 -23.56
C ASP A 34 -2.42 10.66 -22.28
N ASP A 35 -3.43 10.95 -21.45
CA ASP A 35 -3.18 11.57 -20.14
C ASP A 35 -2.23 10.73 -19.27
N ILE A 36 -2.39 9.39 -19.28
CA ILE A 36 -1.51 8.50 -18.55
C ILE A 36 -0.06 8.66 -19.02
N LYS A 37 0.19 8.63 -20.33
CA LYS A 37 1.54 8.80 -20.91
C LYS A 37 2.15 10.16 -20.58
N GLU A 38 1.39 11.22 -20.80
CA GLU A 38 1.85 12.58 -20.49
C GLU A 38 2.15 12.80 -19.01
N ILE A 39 1.38 12.18 -18.11
CA ILE A 39 1.65 12.22 -16.66
C ILE A 39 2.95 11.46 -16.33
N LEU A 40 3.23 10.33 -16.99
CA LEU A 40 4.49 9.63 -16.82
C LEU A 40 5.68 10.47 -17.28
N GLU A 41 5.56 11.13 -18.42
CA GLU A 41 6.58 12.07 -18.92
C GLU A 41 6.79 13.26 -17.98
N ALA A 42 5.69 13.90 -17.57
CA ALA A 42 5.73 15.04 -16.65
C ALA A 42 6.38 14.70 -15.30
N ALA A 43 6.10 13.50 -14.76
CA ALA A 43 6.73 13.03 -13.53
C ALA A 43 8.22 12.74 -13.75
N MET A 44 8.59 12.12 -14.88
CA MET A 44 9.98 11.87 -15.25
C MET A 44 10.77 13.18 -15.42
N ASN A 45 10.20 14.18 -16.09
CA ASN A 45 10.79 15.53 -16.25
C ASN A 45 11.08 16.19 -14.89
N ASN A 46 10.36 15.82 -13.84
CA ASN A 46 10.59 16.23 -12.45
C ASN A 46 11.53 15.29 -11.69
N GLY A 47 12.19 14.36 -12.36
CA GLY A 47 13.15 13.43 -11.75
C GLY A 47 12.52 12.33 -10.91
N VAL A 48 11.23 12.03 -11.09
CA VAL A 48 10.54 10.93 -10.41
C VAL A 48 10.81 9.64 -11.14
N LYS A 49 11.76 8.85 -10.66
CA LYS A 49 12.27 7.64 -11.34
C LYS A 49 11.68 6.32 -10.83
N ARG A 50 10.80 6.36 -9.86
CA ARG A 50 10.18 5.17 -9.28
C ARG A 50 8.67 5.27 -9.37
N ILE A 51 8.02 4.18 -9.81
CA ILE A 51 6.57 4.12 -9.93
C ILE A 51 5.99 2.92 -9.19
N HIS A 52 4.84 3.15 -8.59
CA HIS A 52 4.03 2.13 -7.95
C HIS A 52 2.62 2.14 -8.54
N TRP A 53 2.34 1.15 -9.36
CA TRP A 53 1.06 0.95 -10.00
C TRP A 53 0.02 0.47 -8.98
N THR A 54 -1.13 1.12 -8.96
CA THR A 54 -2.24 0.81 -8.04
C THR A 54 -3.57 1.22 -8.68
N GLY A 55 -4.64 1.30 -7.89
CA GLY A 55 -5.96 1.71 -8.35
C GLY A 55 -7.03 0.92 -7.61
N GLY A 56 -8.11 0.56 -8.31
CA GLY A 56 -8.96 -0.56 -7.91
C GLY A 56 -8.13 -1.85 -8.03
N GLU A 57 -8.19 -2.51 -9.19
CA GLU A 57 -7.23 -3.57 -9.53
C GLU A 57 -6.44 -3.18 -10.79
N PRO A 58 -5.12 -2.91 -10.68
CA PRO A 58 -4.35 -2.42 -11.82
C PRO A 58 -4.32 -3.40 -12.99
N LEU A 59 -4.33 -4.71 -12.74
CA LEU A 59 -4.36 -5.74 -13.77
C LEU A 59 -5.72 -5.85 -14.48
N PHE A 60 -6.74 -5.17 -14.00
CA PHE A 60 -8.02 -5.02 -14.69
C PHE A 60 -7.92 -4.07 -15.90
N LYS A 61 -6.96 -3.13 -15.89
CA LYS A 61 -6.61 -2.29 -17.04
C LYS A 61 -5.86 -3.15 -18.07
N ARG A 62 -6.50 -3.47 -19.19
CA ARG A 62 -6.00 -4.46 -20.18
C ARG A 62 -4.59 -4.13 -20.68
N ASN A 63 -4.31 -2.87 -20.95
CA ASN A 63 -3.05 -2.38 -21.50
C ASN A 63 -2.05 -1.87 -20.44
N ILE A 64 -2.17 -2.31 -19.18
CA ILE A 64 -1.24 -1.90 -18.10
C ILE A 64 0.23 -2.21 -18.45
N CYS A 65 0.49 -3.36 -19.07
CA CYS A 65 1.85 -3.76 -19.45
C CYS A 65 2.46 -2.83 -20.53
N ASP A 66 1.64 -2.23 -21.37
CA ASP A 66 2.13 -1.26 -22.37
C ASP A 66 2.55 0.05 -21.68
N PHE A 67 1.81 0.51 -20.69
CA PHE A 67 2.22 1.66 -19.87
C PHE A 67 3.48 1.36 -19.06
N MET A 68 3.63 0.14 -18.56
CA MET A 68 4.83 -0.28 -17.85
C MET A 68 6.06 -0.32 -18.78
N LYS A 69 5.91 -0.83 -20.01
CA LYS A 69 6.95 -0.78 -21.04
C LYS A 69 7.30 0.66 -21.42
N TYR A 70 6.28 1.51 -21.57
CA TYR A 70 6.47 2.93 -21.82
C TYR A 70 7.23 3.63 -20.69
N ALA A 71 6.86 3.38 -19.43
CA ALA A 71 7.58 3.90 -18.28
C ALA A 71 9.06 3.44 -18.28
N LYS A 72 9.31 2.15 -18.60
CA LYS A 72 10.67 1.62 -18.74
C LYS A 72 11.46 2.37 -19.83
N MET A 73 10.84 2.63 -20.98
CA MET A 73 11.43 3.37 -22.10
C MET A 73 11.74 4.83 -21.71
N LEU A 74 10.90 5.47 -20.90
CA LEU A 74 11.15 6.81 -20.35
C LEU A 74 12.30 6.85 -19.33
N GLY A 75 12.78 5.71 -18.83
CA GLY A 75 13.88 5.62 -17.87
C GLY A 75 13.46 5.46 -16.40
N TYR A 76 12.23 5.01 -16.12
CA TYR A 76 11.86 4.63 -14.77
C TYR A 76 12.72 3.45 -14.29
N GLU A 77 13.44 3.65 -13.18
CA GLU A 77 14.43 2.71 -12.64
C GLU A 77 13.79 1.59 -11.81
N GLU A 78 12.65 1.85 -11.20
CA GLU A 78 11.92 0.87 -10.37
C GLU A 78 10.42 0.93 -10.67
N GLN A 79 9.85 -0.22 -11.03
CA GLN A 79 8.42 -0.39 -11.18
C GLN A 79 7.91 -1.43 -10.19
N SER A 80 6.89 -1.04 -9.43
CA SER A 80 6.24 -1.94 -8.48
C SER A 80 4.72 -1.84 -8.60
N MET A 81 4.01 -2.85 -8.09
CA MET A 81 2.56 -2.92 -8.20
C MET A 81 1.93 -3.39 -6.88
N THR A 82 0.70 -2.93 -6.60
CA THR A 82 -0.18 -3.59 -5.63
C THR A 82 -1.38 -4.14 -6.38
N THR A 83 -1.65 -5.42 -6.21
CA THR A 83 -2.72 -6.18 -6.89
C THR A 83 -3.45 -7.10 -5.91
N ASN A 84 -4.69 -7.43 -6.22
CA ASN A 84 -5.41 -8.49 -5.53
C ASN A 84 -4.99 -9.91 -5.95
N GLY A 85 -4.15 -10.04 -6.96
CA GLY A 85 -3.54 -11.30 -7.39
C GLY A 85 -4.37 -12.16 -8.34
N PHE A 86 -5.63 -11.81 -8.61
CA PHE A 86 -6.53 -12.64 -9.42
C PHE A 86 -5.99 -12.94 -10.82
N PHE A 87 -5.44 -11.92 -11.49
CA PHE A 87 -4.96 -12.02 -12.88
C PHE A 87 -3.49 -12.39 -13.01
N LEU A 88 -2.78 -12.66 -11.90
CA LEU A 88 -1.33 -12.84 -11.92
C LEU A 88 -0.89 -14.08 -12.72
N ALA A 89 -1.65 -15.17 -12.68
CA ALA A 89 -1.28 -16.38 -13.40
C ALA A 89 -1.16 -16.13 -14.91
N ASP A 90 -2.10 -15.34 -15.45
CA ASP A 90 -2.16 -15.02 -16.87
C ASP A 90 -1.19 -13.91 -17.28
N LYS A 91 -0.79 -13.06 -16.34
CA LYS A 91 0.00 -11.86 -16.60
C LYS A 91 1.47 -11.94 -16.17
N ALA A 92 1.89 -13.03 -15.53
CA ALA A 92 3.22 -13.12 -14.90
C ALA A 92 4.37 -12.88 -15.89
N GLU A 93 4.29 -13.40 -17.10
CA GLU A 93 5.32 -13.25 -18.15
C GLU A 93 5.32 -11.82 -18.70
N ASP A 94 4.14 -11.28 -19.02
CA ASP A 94 3.99 -9.89 -19.48
C ASP A 94 4.54 -8.89 -18.45
N LEU A 95 4.28 -9.12 -17.15
CA LEU A 95 4.76 -8.29 -16.06
C LEU A 95 6.29 -8.33 -15.93
N ARG A 96 6.90 -9.53 -16.05
CA ARG A 96 8.36 -9.68 -16.09
C ARG A 96 8.95 -8.84 -17.23
N ASP A 97 8.41 -9.00 -18.45
CA ASP A 97 8.94 -8.37 -19.65
C ASP A 97 8.72 -6.85 -19.66
N SER A 98 7.70 -6.38 -18.93
CA SER A 98 7.40 -4.97 -18.72
C SER A 98 8.32 -4.29 -17.68
N GLY A 99 9.21 -5.05 -17.02
CA GLY A 99 10.18 -4.50 -16.07
C GLY A 99 9.64 -4.35 -14.64
N LEU A 100 8.66 -5.16 -14.26
CA LEU A 100 8.20 -5.23 -12.86
C LEU A 100 9.34 -5.74 -11.97
N SER A 101 9.73 -4.96 -10.97
CA SER A 101 10.82 -5.32 -10.04
C SER A 101 10.31 -5.88 -8.71
N ARG A 102 9.10 -5.53 -8.31
CA ARG A 102 8.51 -5.93 -7.04
C ARG A 102 6.99 -5.89 -7.11
N ILE A 103 6.35 -6.83 -6.42
CA ILE A 103 4.89 -6.88 -6.36
C ILE A 103 4.39 -6.99 -4.91
N ASN A 104 3.31 -6.26 -4.61
CA ASN A 104 2.56 -6.43 -3.38
C ASN A 104 1.25 -7.14 -3.74
N ILE A 105 0.95 -8.24 -3.06
CA ILE A 105 -0.27 -9.01 -3.27
C ILE A 105 -1.13 -8.89 -2.01
N SER A 106 -2.36 -8.42 -2.17
CA SER A 106 -3.32 -8.33 -1.06
C SER A 106 -3.95 -9.70 -0.84
N LEU A 107 -3.74 -10.27 0.35
CA LEU A 107 -4.28 -11.57 0.76
C LEU A 107 -4.49 -11.55 2.28
N ASP A 108 -5.74 -11.51 2.72
CA ASP A 108 -6.07 -11.31 4.13
C ASP A 108 -6.33 -12.63 4.87
N THR A 109 -6.53 -13.72 4.15
CA THR A 109 -6.80 -15.06 4.70
C THR A 109 -6.41 -16.14 3.70
N MET A 110 -6.07 -17.32 4.19
CA MET A 110 -5.87 -18.54 3.41
C MET A 110 -7.04 -19.53 3.58
N ASP A 111 -8.09 -19.13 4.29
CA ASP A 111 -9.36 -19.86 4.36
C ASP A 111 -10.27 -19.42 3.22
N LYS A 112 -10.77 -20.39 2.42
CA LYS A 112 -11.55 -20.13 1.21
C LYS A 112 -12.89 -19.45 1.50
N ASN A 113 -13.57 -19.85 2.57
CA ASN A 113 -14.87 -19.29 2.93
C ASN A 113 -14.70 -17.86 3.42
N LYS A 114 -13.75 -17.66 4.33
CA LYS A 114 -13.41 -16.33 4.85
C LYS A 114 -12.91 -15.39 3.75
N PHE A 115 -12.10 -15.90 2.81
CA PHE A 115 -11.68 -15.12 1.65
C PHE A 115 -12.89 -14.60 0.86
N LYS A 116 -13.81 -15.50 0.53
CA LYS A 116 -15.05 -15.13 -0.19
C LYS A 116 -15.88 -14.10 0.57
N GLU A 117 -15.98 -14.23 1.89
CA GLU A 117 -16.70 -13.25 2.73
C GLU A 117 -16.03 -11.87 2.71
N ILE A 118 -14.69 -11.81 2.80
CA ILE A 118 -13.94 -10.56 2.80
C ILE A 118 -13.99 -9.87 1.45
N VAL A 119 -13.75 -10.61 0.34
CA VAL A 119 -13.54 -10.00 -1.00
C VAL A 119 -14.76 -10.09 -1.92
N GLY A 120 -15.82 -10.79 -1.52
CA GLY A 120 -17.08 -10.92 -2.25
C GLY A 120 -17.06 -11.91 -3.42
N VAL A 121 -15.97 -12.63 -3.66
CA VAL A 121 -15.83 -13.62 -4.75
C VAL A 121 -15.05 -14.85 -4.29
N ASP A 122 -15.35 -16.02 -4.88
CA ASP A 122 -14.60 -17.25 -4.65
C ASP A 122 -13.38 -17.32 -5.58
N ALA A 123 -12.25 -16.77 -5.14
CA ALA A 123 -11.07 -16.58 -5.99
C ALA A 123 -9.72 -16.86 -5.28
N LEU A 124 -9.73 -17.48 -4.10
CA LEU A 124 -8.48 -17.77 -3.37
C LEU A 124 -7.51 -18.61 -4.20
N ASP A 125 -8.01 -19.64 -4.87
CA ASP A 125 -7.20 -20.53 -5.70
C ASP A 125 -6.52 -19.77 -6.87
N ASN A 126 -7.20 -18.78 -7.46
CA ASN A 126 -6.63 -17.93 -8.50
C ASN A 126 -5.45 -17.11 -7.95
N VAL A 127 -5.61 -16.52 -6.75
CA VAL A 127 -4.55 -15.72 -6.11
C VAL A 127 -3.33 -16.57 -5.77
N LEU A 128 -3.53 -17.74 -5.15
CA LEU A 128 -2.45 -18.66 -4.80
C LEU A 128 -1.73 -19.20 -6.05
N ASN A 129 -2.47 -19.56 -7.11
CA ASN A 129 -1.89 -19.94 -8.40
C ASN A 129 -1.09 -18.79 -9.02
N GLY A 130 -1.61 -17.55 -8.94
CA GLY A 130 -0.92 -16.35 -9.37
C GLY A 130 0.41 -16.14 -8.65
N ILE A 131 0.45 -16.29 -7.31
CA ILE A 131 1.69 -16.23 -6.52
C ILE A 131 2.68 -17.30 -7.00
N ASN A 132 2.22 -18.54 -7.14
CA ASN A 132 3.06 -19.65 -7.61
C ASN A 132 3.62 -19.41 -9.02
N LYS A 133 2.81 -18.88 -9.95
CA LYS A 133 3.28 -18.54 -11.29
C LYS A 133 4.34 -17.44 -11.24
N MET A 134 4.12 -16.37 -10.47
CA MET A 134 5.09 -15.29 -10.28
C MET A 134 6.42 -15.79 -9.72
N LEU A 135 6.40 -16.69 -8.74
CA LEU A 135 7.60 -17.31 -8.17
C LEU A 135 8.39 -18.12 -9.18
N LYS A 136 7.70 -18.79 -10.13
CA LYS A 136 8.31 -19.64 -11.17
C LYS A 136 8.87 -18.83 -12.34
N THR A 137 8.20 -17.76 -12.73
CA THR A 137 8.48 -17.05 -13.99
C THR A 137 9.28 -15.77 -13.81
N THR A 138 9.38 -15.23 -12.60
CA THR A 138 10.04 -13.95 -12.34
C THR A 138 11.02 -14.06 -11.18
N ASP A 139 11.91 -13.08 -11.06
CA ASP A 139 12.75 -12.87 -9.87
C ASP A 139 12.21 -11.78 -8.94
N CYS A 140 11.00 -11.29 -9.18
CA CYS A 140 10.36 -10.26 -8.39
C CYS A 140 10.29 -10.63 -6.90
N LEU A 141 10.58 -9.67 -6.03
CA LEU A 141 10.26 -9.78 -4.62
C LEU A 141 8.74 -9.65 -4.45
N ILE A 142 8.12 -10.68 -3.88
CA ILE A 142 6.70 -10.71 -3.56
C ILE A 142 6.51 -10.26 -2.11
N LYS A 143 5.67 -9.25 -1.90
CA LYS A 143 5.24 -8.83 -0.57
C LYS A 143 3.76 -9.15 -0.40
N ILE A 144 3.43 -10.09 0.46
CA ILE A 144 2.04 -10.43 0.78
C ILE A 144 1.57 -9.45 1.85
N ASN A 145 0.52 -8.69 1.54
CA ASN A 145 -0.14 -7.78 2.47
C ASN A 145 -1.34 -8.47 3.09
N MET A 146 -1.33 -8.64 4.39
CA MET A 146 -2.47 -9.10 5.18
C MET A 146 -2.97 -7.94 6.04
N VAL A 147 -4.20 -7.50 5.84
CA VAL A 147 -4.88 -6.65 6.82
C VAL A 147 -5.29 -7.51 8.01
N VAL A 148 -4.68 -7.23 9.16
CA VAL A 148 -4.89 -8.06 10.37
C VAL A 148 -6.06 -7.52 11.17
N MET A 149 -7.01 -8.40 11.42
CA MET A 149 -8.23 -8.19 12.21
C MET A 149 -8.35 -9.30 13.26
N LYS A 150 -9.19 -9.12 14.27
CA LYS A 150 -9.43 -10.18 15.27
C LYS A 150 -9.91 -11.47 14.62
N ASP A 151 -10.71 -11.35 13.57
CA ASP A 151 -11.26 -12.49 12.85
C ASP A 151 -10.21 -13.34 12.12
N ASN A 152 -9.07 -12.76 11.72
CA ASN A 152 -8.04 -13.48 10.94
C ASN A 152 -6.66 -13.56 11.60
N ILE A 153 -6.47 -13.03 12.82
CA ILE A 153 -5.16 -12.99 13.49
C ILE A 153 -4.57 -14.40 13.71
N ASP A 154 -5.42 -15.41 13.89
CA ASP A 154 -4.98 -16.79 14.10
C ASP A 154 -4.37 -17.41 12.83
N GLU A 155 -4.55 -16.78 11.68
CA GLU A 155 -3.97 -17.23 10.41
C GLU A 155 -2.55 -16.67 10.15
N ILE A 156 -2.04 -15.78 10.99
CA ILE A 156 -0.69 -15.20 10.84
C ILE A 156 0.37 -16.27 10.64
N THR A 157 0.30 -17.37 11.40
CA THR A 157 1.25 -18.49 11.31
C THR A 157 1.20 -19.18 9.94
N LYS A 158 0.02 -19.37 9.35
CA LYS A 158 -0.12 -19.95 8.00
C LYS A 158 0.63 -19.12 6.94
N PHE A 159 0.57 -17.78 7.06
CA PHE A 159 1.30 -16.89 6.14
C PHE A 159 2.82 -16.98 6.32
N ILE A 160 3.28 -17.13 7.56
CA ILE A 160 4.69 -17.30 7.86
C ILE A 160 5.20 -18.64 7.32
N ASP A 161 4.49 -19.73 7.60
CA ASP A 161 4.84 -21.07 7.09
C ASP A 161 4.88 -21.09 5.57
N PHE A 162 3.87 -20.51 4.91
CA PHE A 162 3.84 -20.37 3.45
C PHE A 162 5.05 -19.60 2.91
N ALA A 163 5.46 -18.53 3.57
CA ALA A 163 6.62 -17.75 3.14
C ALA A 163 7.94 -18.49 3.40
N ILE A 164 8.09 -19.16 4.54
CA ILE A 164 9.27 -19.97 4.87
C ILE A 164 9.46 -21.09 3.84
N ASP A 165 8.41 -21.86 3.56
CA ASP A 165 8.46 -22.99 2.63
C ASP A 165 8.85 -22.54 1.21
N ASN A 166 8.27 -21.44 0.75
CA ASN A 166 8.62 -20.91 -0.57
C ASN A 166 10.03 -20.33 -0.60
N ASN A 167 10.45 -19.57 0.41
CA ASN A 167 11.80 -19.00 0.48
C ASN A 167 12.86 -20.11 0.52
N LYS A 168 12.62 -21.18 1.29
CA LYS A 168 13.47 -22.36 1.31
C LYS A 168 13.54 -23.06 -0.04
N LYS A 169 12.39 -23.25 -0.71
CA LYS A 169 12.30 -23.87 -2.03
C LYS A 169 13.11 -23.13 -3.10
N TYR A 170 13.15 -21.79 -3.05
CA TYR A 170 13.89 -20.98 -4.02
C TYR A 170 15.28 -20.59 -3.55
N GLY A 171 15.74 -21.04 -2.36
CA GLY A 171 17.09 -20.79 -1.83
C GLY A 171 17.41 -19.32 -1.55
N LYS A 172 16.39 -18.43 -1.56
CA LYS A 172 16.51 -17.00 -1.26
C LYS A 172 15.16 -16.44 -0.78
N GLU A 173 15.22 -15.27 -0.13
CA GLU A 173 14.00 -14.58 0.31
C GLU A 173 13.23 -14.00 -0.90
N ARG A 174 12.18 -14.70 -1.30
CA ARG A 174 11.28 -14.35 -2.40
C ARG A 174 9.96 -13.79 -1.92
N ILE A 175 9.57 -14.12 -0.69
CA ILE A 175 8.34 -13.67 -0.06
C ILE A 175 8.65 -12.98 1.25
N ILE A 176 8.09 -11.79 1.43
CA ILE A 176 8.01 -11.05 2.70
C ILE A 176 6.54 -10.90 3.04
N VAL A 177 6.14 -11.33 4.23
CA VAL A 177 4.77 -11.08 4.73
C VAL A 177 4.72 -9.73 5.43
N ARG A 178 3.67 -8.96 5.14
CA ARG A 178 3.43 -7.66 5.75
C ARG A 178 2.07 -7.63 6.41
N PHE A 179 2.07 -7.45 7.70
CA PHE A 179 0.89 -7.32 8.53
C PHE A 179 0.49 -5.84 8.63
N LEU A 180 -0.66 -5.51 8.09
CA LEU A 180 -1.20 -4.16 8.08
C LEU A 180 -2.26 -4.08 9.16
N GLN A 181 -2.09 -3.21 10.16
CA GLN A 181 -3.18 -2.93 11.09
C GLN A 181 -4.40 -2.43 10.31
N PHE A 182 -5.55 -2.94 10.66
CA PHE A 182 -6.80 -2.47 10.11
C PHE A 182 -6.99 -0.99 10.44
N PHE A 183 -7.10 -0.16 9.42
CA PHE A 183 -7.24 1.29 9.55
C PHE A 183 -8.51 1.76 8.82
N PRO A 184 -9.39 2.53 9.48
CA PRO A 184 -10.63 2.99 8.88
C PRO A 184 -10.36 4.10 7.85
N CYS A 185 -9.97 3.69 6.64
CA CYS A 185 -9.72 4.62 5.52
C CYS A 185 -11.00 5.01 4.78
N ASN A 186 -12.04 4.19 4.87
CA ASN A 186 -13.30 4.40 4.19
C ASN A 186 -14.17 5.39 4.99
N PRO A 187 -14.72 6.46 4.38
CA PRO A 187 -15.66 7.36 5.05
C PRO A 187 -16.83 6.64 5.72
N ASN A 188 -17.38 5.60 5.08
CA ASN A 188 -18.47 4.79 5.65
C ASN A 188 -18.06 4.02 6.91
N GLN A 189 -16.76 3.78 7.12
CA GLN A 189 -16.21 3.18 8.34
C GLN A 189 -16.11 4.20 9.49
N LEU A 190 -16.28 5.48 9.20
CA LEU A 190 -16.31 6.56 10.18
C LEU A 190 -17.73 6.83 10.72
N GLU A 191 -18.75 6.20 10.14
CA GLU A 191 -20.12 6.20 10.68
C GLU A 191 -20.25 5.16 11.80
N ASP A 192 -21.30 5.26 12.64
CA ASP A 192 -21.41 4.48 13.88
C ASP A 192 -21.29 2.96 13.69
N LYS A 193 -21.84 2.41 12.61
CA LYS A 193 -21.70 0.96 12.31
C LYS A 193 -20.26 0.59 11.95
N GLY A 194 -19.63 1.36 11.09
CA GLY A 194 -18.26 1.14 10.69
C GLY A 194 -17.27 1.37 11.83
N LYS A 195 -17.56 2.33 12.72
CA LYS A 195 -16.80 2.57 13.94
C LYS A 195 -16.81 1.35 14.85
N LYS A 196 -18.00 0.80 15.13
CA LYS A 196 -18.14 -0.42 15.95
C LYS A 196 -17.38 -1.60 15.35
N PHE A 197 -17.47 -1.78 14.03
CA PHE A 197 -16.75 -2.84 13.33
C PHE A 197 -15.24 -2.67 13.49
N TRP A 198 -14.70 -1.45 13.23
CA TRP A 198 -13.27 -1.21 13.37
C TRP A 198 -12.76 -1.46 14.79
N VAL A 199 -13.48 -0.95 15.80
CA VAL A 199 -13.13 -1.14 17.23
C VAL A 199 -13.08 -2.61 17.59
N ASN A 200 -14.06 -3.38 17.11
CA ASN A 200 -14.15 -4.81 17.41
C ASN A 200 -13.02 -5.60 16.74
N GLU A 201 -12.62 -5.19 15.55
CA GLU A 201 -11.63 -5.90 14.72
C GLU A 201 -10.19 -5.41 14.89
N TYR A 202 -9.98 -4.32 15.66
CA TYR A 202 -8.66 -3.72 15.82
C TYR A 202 -7.70 -4.63 16.58
N ILE A 203 -6.48 -4.77 16.02
CA ILE A 203 -5.36 -5.54 16.56
C ILE A 203 -4.15 -4.64 16.76
N THR A 204 -3.44 -4.78 17.87
CA THR A 204 -2.21 -4.04 18.15
C THR A 204 -0.99 -4.70 17.51
N GLU A 205 0.10 -3.94 17.35
CA GLU A 205 1.40 -4.50 16.93
C GLU A 205 1.89 -5.58 17.91
N SER A 206 1.67 -5.36 19.21
CA SER A 206 2.05 -6.32 20.25
C SER A 206 1.31 -7.65 20.11
N ASP A 207 0.03 -7.63 19.71
CA ASP A 207 -0.74 -8.83 19.47
C ASP A 207 -0.15 -9.64 18.30
N ILE A 208 0.23 -8.96 17.22
CA ILE A 208 0.89 -9.58 16.07
C ILE A 208 2.22 -10.20 16.48
N LEU A 209 3.08 -9.43 17.18
CA LEU A 209 4.39 -9.93 17.63
C LEU A 209 4.25 -11.10 18.62
N ASN A 210 3.25 -11.05 19.51
CA ASN A 210 3.01 -12.17 20.46
C ASN A 210 2.64 -13.46 19.74
N ARG A 211 1.86 -13.42 18.66
CA ARG A 211 1.53 -14.60 17.84
C ARG A 211 2.75 -15.19 17.13
N LEU A 212 3.74 -14.37 16.84
CA LEU A 212 4.95 -14.79 16.12
C LEU A 212 6.05 -15.33 17.03
N LYS A 213 5.93 -15.22 18.36
CA LYS A 213 6.92 -15.74 19.32
C LYS A 213 7.15 -17.25 19.22
N CYS A 214 6.17 -18.02 18.73
CA CYS A 214 6.32 -19.46 18.51
C CYS A 214 7.40 -19.80 17.47
N TYR A 215 7.80 -18.86 16.61
CA TYR A 215 8.88 -19.03 15.63
C TYR A 215 10.26 -18.70 16.20
N GLY A 216 10.37 -18.19 17.43
CA GLY A 216 11.60 -17.88 18.12
C GLY A 216 11.90 -16.41 18.30
N GLU A 217 13.18 -16.03 18.26
CA GLU A 217 13.60 -14.64 18.49
C GLU A 217 13.18 -13.71 17.36
N ILE A 218 12.68 -12.53 17.72
CA ILE A 218 12.20 -11.51 16.80
C ILE A 218 13.03 -10.25 17.00
N GLU A 219 13.84 -9.89 16.01
CA GLU A 219 14.70 -8.70 16.02
C GLU A 219 14.17 -7.63 15.05
N GLU A 220 14.10 -6.37 15.50
CA GLU A 220 13.79 -5.25 14.61
C GLU A 220 15.01 -4.93 13.73
N ILE A 221 14.82 -4.93 12.42
CA ILE A 221 15.89 -4.67 11.46
C ILE A 221 15.75 -3.30 10.78
N ASN A 222 16.90 -2.79 10.30
CA ASN A 222 16.89 -1.52 9.58
C ASN A 222 16.15 -1.65 8.25
N ARG A 223 15.02 -0.93 8.13
CA ARG A 223 14.16 -0.92 6.94
C ARG A 223 14.89 -0.60 5.63
N LYS A 224 15.98 0.20 5.68
CA LYS A 224 16.76 0.55 4.47
C LYS A 224 17.43 -0.65 3.80
N LYS A 225 17.54 -1.78 4.50
CA LYS A 225 18.02 -3.04 3.93
C LYS A 225 16.95 -3.76 3.11
N ILE A 226 15.71 -3.30 3.14
CA ILE A 226 14.59 -3.96 2.48
C ILE A 226 14.31 -3.26 1.15
N GLN A 227 14.33 -4.01 0.06
CA GLN A 227 13.99 -3.49 -1.27
C GLN A 227 12.58 -2.88 -1.26
N GLY A 228 12.45 -1.64 -1.73
CA GLY A 228 11.19 -0.91 -1.76
C GLY A 228 10.57 -0.78 -0.37
N ASP A 229 11.36 -0.33 0.61
CA ASP A 229 10.89 -0.07 1.96
C ASP A 229 9.74 0.95 1.98
N ASN A 230 8.90 0.83 2.99
CA ASN A 230 7.88 1.83 3.29
C ASN A 230 8.30 2.59 4.55
N PRO A 231 8.45 3.93 4.50
CA PRO A 231 8.82 4.72 5.68
C PRO A 231 7.91 4.53 6.90
N SER A 232 6.68 4.10 6.67
CA SER A 232 5.68 3.87 7.72
C SER A 232 5.65 2.42 8.23
N MET A 233 6.58 1.56 7.80
CA MET A 233 6.59 0.15 8.15
C MET A 233 7.82 -0.18 9.00
N ARG A 234 7.64 -1.00 10.03
CA ARG A 234 8.72 -1.65 10.77
C ARG A 234 8.97 -3.02 10.18
N TYR A 235 10.22 -3.40 10.13
CA TYR A 235 10.61 -4.72 9.65
C TYR A 235 11.30 -5.48 10.77
N TYR A 236 11.03 -6.76 10.81
CA TYR A 236 11.58 -7.69 11.79
C TYR A 236 12.15 -8.91 11.09
N ARG A 237 13.21 -9.45 11.66
CA ARG A 237 13.78 -10.74 11.29
C ARG A 237 13.38 -11.74 12.38
N ILE A 238 12.94 -12.93 11.97
CA ILE A 238 12.58 -14.02 12.88
C ILE A 238 13.60 -15.14 12.65
N ASN A 239 14.44 -15.44 13.66
CA ASN A 239 15.48 -16.49 13.65
C ASN A 239 16.31 -16.54 12.36
N ASP A 240 16.67 -15.39 11.78
CA ASP A 240 17.38 -15.27 10.50
C ASP A 240 16.71 -15.93 9.28
N ASN A 241 15.52 -16.50 9.45
CA ASN A 241 14.85 -17.28 8.42
C ASN A 241 13.90 -16.47 7.54
N ILE A 242 13.20 -15.50 8.13
CA ILE A 242 12.19 -14.73 7.41
C ILE A 242 12.15 -13.28 7.85
N THR A 243 11.98 -12.39 6.89
CA THR A 243 11.65 -10.98 7.11
C THR A 243 10.14 -10.78 7.09
N ILE A 244 9.63 -10.06 8.08
CA ILE A 244 8.26 -9.57 8.11
C ILE A 244 8.22 -8.05 8.20
N GLY A 245 7.10 -7.46 7.78
CA GLY A 245 6.82 -6.03 7.97
C GLY A 245 5.55 -5.83 8.78
N ILE A 246 5.53 -4.85 9.68
CA ILE A 246 4.31 -4.46 10.39
C ILE A 246 4.04 -2.98 10.12
N LEU A 247 2.86 -2.67 9.60
CA LEU A 247 2.36 -1.31 9.47
C LEU A 247 1.41 -1.02 10.61
N ALA A 248 1.95 -0.41 11.66
CA ALA A 248 1.20 -0.06 12.87
C ALA A 248 0.96 1.46 12.90
N MET A 249 -0.19 1.90 12.45
CA MET A 249 -0.50 3.33 12.26
C MET A 249 -0.53 4.12 13.56
N PHE A 250 -0.86 3.48 14.69
CA PHE A 250 -1.09 4.14 15.96
C PHE A 250 0.06 4.06 16.95
N SER A 251 1.01 3.15 16.77
CA SER A 251 2.15 2.98 17.67
C SER A 251 3.34 3.89 17.33
N TRP A 252 3.24 4.79 16.35
CA TRP A 252 4.39 5.34 15.68
C TRP A 252 4.51 6.84 15.57
N LYS A 253 5.74 7.29 15.61
CA LYS A 253 6.19 8.57 15.06
C LYS A 253 6.05 8.51 13.54
N TYR A 254 5.02 9.08 12.98
CA TYR A 254 4.78 9.07 11.54
C TYR A 254 5.93 9.80 10.82
N PRO A 255 6.67 9.14 9.93
CA PRO A 255 7.87 9.74 9.32
C PRO A 255 7.49 10.67 8.16
N CYS A 256 6.71 11.72 8.43
CA CYS A 256 6.40 12.74 7.43
C CYS A 256 7.66 13.41 6.87
N GLY A 257 8.75 13.42 7.65
CA GLY A 257 10.05 13.91 7.22
C GLY A 257 10.79 13.07 6.18
N GLY A 258 10.23 11.91 5.77
CA GLY A 258 10.83 11.05 4.73
C GLY A 258 9.83 10.64 3.65
N CYS A 259 8.63 11.21 3.62
CA CYS A 259 7.57 10.80 2.71
C CYS A 259 7.61 11.59 1.40
N HIS A 260 8.28 11.05 0.39
CA HIS A 260 8.40 11.61 -0.96
C HIS A 260 7.46 10.85 -1.92
N LYS A 261 6.14 11.04 -1.77
CA LYS A 261 5.14 10.33 -2.57
C LYS A 261 4.28 11.33 -3.33
N LEU A 262 4.36 11.28 -4.65
CA LEU A 262 3.40 11.88 -5.57
C LEU A 262 2.29 10.85 -5.83
N ARG A 263 1.03 11.22 -5.72
CA ARG A 263 -0.11 10.32 -5.88
C ARG A 263 -1.01 10.84 -6.98
N ILE A 264 -1.38 9.97 -7.90
CA ILE A 264 -2.36 10.24 -8.96
C ILE A 264 -3.53 9.27 -8.78
N SER A 265 -4.75 9.79 -8.71
CA SER A 265 -5.95 8.94 -8.70
C SER A 265 -6.35 8.53 -10.12
N PRO A 266 -7.20 7.50 -10.29
CA PRO A 266 -7.71 7.11 -11.61
C PRO A 266 -8.42 8.23 -12.38
N GLN A 267 -8.93 9.25 -11.68
CA GLN A 267 -9.61 10.41 -12.26
C GLN A 267 -8.64 11.56 -12.56
N GLY A 268 -7.34 11.37 -12.35
CA GLY A 268 -6.33 12.41 -12.56
C GLY A 268 -6.28 13.49 -11.47
N ASN A 269 -6.68 13.16 -10.26
CA ASN A 269 -6.42 14.01 -9.12
C ASN A 269 -5.00 13.76 -8.61
N VAL A 270 -4.23 14.83 -8.39
CA VAL A 270 -2.84 14.74 -7.92
C VAL A 270 -2.66 15.36 -6.55
N THR A 271 -1.94 14.66 -5.67
CA THR A 271 -1.60 15.12 -4.33
C THR A 271 -0.26 14.54 -3.86
N VAL A 272 0.37 15.21 -2.91
CA VAL A 272 1.63 14.78 -2.29
C VAL A 272 1.44 14.26 -0.85
N CYS A 273 0.21 14.31 -0.34
CA CYS A 273 -0.13 13.79 0.99
C CYS A 273 -1.56 13.23 0.99
N LEU A 274 -1.79 12.11 1.68
CA LEU A 274 -3.14 11.56 1.88
C LEU A 274 -4.05 12.47 2.72
N ASN A 275 -3.45 13.34 3.55
CA ASN A 275 -4.15 14.29 4.39
C ASN A 275 -4.17 15.70 3.79
N ASP A 276 -3.78 15.85 2.51
CA ASP A 276 -3.86 17.15 1.83
C ASP A 276 -5.34 17.44 1.51
N LYS A 277 -5.79 18.64 1.86
CA LYS A 277 -7.15 19.12 1.55
C LYS A 277 -7.23 19.67 0.13
N GLU A 278 -6.08 20.01 -0.44
CA GLU A 278 -5.98 20.54 -1.79
C GLU A 278 -5.82 19.39 -2.78
N VAL A 279 -6.83 19.22 -3.61
CA VAL A 279 -6.83 18.27 -4.72
C VAL A 279 -6.64 19.04 -6.01
N ASN A 280 -5.57 18.74 -6.74
CA ASN A 280 -5.29 19.38 -8.03
C ASN A 280 -5.63 18.40 -9.15
N LYS A 281 -6.38 18.86 -10.16
CA LYS A 281 -6.68 18.04 -11.33
C LYS A 281 -5.59 18.21 -12.37
N ILE A 282 -5.05 17.11 -12.90
CA ILE A 282 -3.95 17.09 -13.86
C ILE A 282 -4.42 16.73 -15.28
N VAL A 283 -5.60 16.10 -15.41
CA VAL A 283 -6.23 15.76 -16.69
C VAL A 283 -6.67 17.02 -17.42
N GLY A 284 -6.49 17.04 -18.74
CA GLY A 284 -6.85 18.16 -19.60
C GLY A 284 -5.83 19.31 -19.65
N LEU A 285 -4.75 19.22 -18.87
CA LEU A 285 -3.61 20.14 -18.95
C LEU A 285 -2.66 19.69 -20.06
N SER A 286 -1.93 20.62 -20.67
CA SER A 286 -0.80 20.31 -21.56
C SER A 286 0.34 19.62 -20.80
N LEU A 287 1.27 18.98 -21.50
CA LEU A 287 2.44 18.35 -20.88
C LEU A 287 3.28 19.35 -20.07
N GLU A 288 3.42 20.58 -20.56
CA GLU A 288 4.15 21.65 -19.86
C GLU A 288 3.44 22.04 -18.56
N GLU A 289 2.12 22.23 -18.60
CA GLU A 289 1.31 22.53 -17.42
C GLU A 289 1.32 21.37 -16.40
N LYS A 290 1.24 20.11 -16.87
CA LYS A 290 1.38 18.90 -16.03
C LYS A 290 2.74 18.88 -15.33
N THR A 291 3.82 19.18 -16.08
CA THR A 291 5.19 19.23 -15.54
C THR A 291 5.33 20.34 -14.49
N SER A 292 4.81 21.52 -14.76
CA SER A 292 4.83 22.67 -13.85
C SER A 292 4.02 22.40 -12.56
N LEU A 293 2.84 21.78 -12.71
CA LEU A 293 2.00 21.41 -11.57
C LEU A 293 2.72 20.41 -10.64
N ILE A 294 3.33 19.35 -11.21
CA ILE A 294 4.09 18.36 -10.45
C ILE A 294 5.27 19.02 -9.74
N SER A 295 6.03 19.89 -10.42
CA SER A 295 7.15 20.63 -9.83
C SER A 295 6.71 21.42 -8.60
N ARG A 296 5.65 22.22 -8.74
CA ARG A 296 5.09 23.02 -7.64
C ARG A 296 4.67 22.17 -6.45
N LEU A 297 4.06 21.02 -6.68
CA LEU A 297 3.62 20.10 -5.60
C LEU A 297 4.81 19.43 -4.90
N ILE A 298 5.84 19.06 -5.65
CA ILE A 298 7.10 18.55 -5.12
C ILE A 298 7.75 19.61 -4.21
N ASP A 299 7.90 20.84 -4.68
CA ASP A 299 8.52 21.94 -3.92
C ASP A 299 7.73 22.26 -2.65
N LYS A 300 6.39 22.27 -2.75
CA LYS A 300 5.50 22.44 -1.58
C LYS A 300 5.79 21.36 -0.53
N ARG A 301 5.92 20.10 -0.96
CA ARG A 301 6.15 18.96 -0.06
C ARG A 301 7.56 18.95 0.52
N GLU A 302 8.58 19.30 -0.26
CA GLU A 302 9.97 19.40 0.21
C GLU A 302 10.10 20.43 1.35
N LYS A 303 9.41 21.56 1.25
CA LYS A 303 9.35 22.55 2.35
C LYS A 303 8.75 21.94 3.64
N VAL A 304 7.72 21.10 3.51
CA VAL A 304 7.12 20.40 4.65
C VAL A 304 8.09 19.36 5.22
N ILE A 305 8.78 18.62 4.37
CA ILE A 305 9.77 17.61 4.76
C ILE A 305 10.93 18.30 5.50
N ALA A 306 11.50 19.37 4.93
CA ALA A 306 12.58 20.13 5.55
C ALA A 306 12.21 20.67 6.94
N LYS A 307 11.01 21.26 7.06
CA LYS A 307 10.48 21.76 8.35
C LYS A 307 10.35 20.67 9.42
N ASN A 308 10.13 19.41 9.01
CA ASN A 308 9.88 18.30 9.93
C ASN A 308 11.10 17.36 10.09
N LYS A 309 12.20 17.59 9.35
CA LYS A 309 13.40 16.74 9.37
C LYS A 309 14.02 16.63 10.76
N ASP A 310 14.06 17.74 11.50
CA ASP A 310 14.67 17.83 12.83
C ASP A 310 13.68 17.59 13.96
N ARG A 311 12.40 17.43 13.65
CA ARG A 311 11.39 17.10 14.64
C ARG A 311 11.52 15.63 15.03
N LYS A 312 12.28 15.33 16.08
CA LYS A 312 12.34 14.00 16.72
C LYS A 312 10.94 13.46 17.10
N HIS A 313 9.92 14.32 17.11
CA HIS A 313 8.55 14.04 17.48
C HIS A 313 7.60 14.82 16.58
N PHE A 314 7.37 14.38 15.33
CA PHE A 314 6.13 14.76 14.68
C PHE A 314 5.02 13.91 15.31
N ARG A 315 4.52 14.39 16.45
CA ARG A 315 3.19 14.03 16.90
C ARG A 315 2.25 14.72 15.91
N SER A 316 1.75 14.01 14.90
CA SER A 316 0.41 14.32 14.45
C SER A 316 -0.47 14.25 15.71
N ASN A 317 -1.54 15.01 15.79
CA ASN A 317 -2.51 14.85 16.88
C ASN A 317 -3.00 13.39 17.03
N LEU A 318 -2.79 12.52 16.01
CA LEU A 318 -2.88 11.06 15.99
C LEU A 318 -1.84 10.36 16.90
N GLY A 319 -0.66 10.94 17.12
CA GLY A 319 0.41 10.31 17.94
C GLY A 319 0.19 10.45 19.45
N GLU A 320 -0.79 11.24 19.89
CA GLU A 320 -1.20 11.32 21.30
C GLU A 320 -2.19 10.23 21.68
N PHE A 321 -2.85 9.58 20.71
CA PHE A 321 -3.58 8.35 20.93
C PHE A 321 -2.61 7.16 21.06
N ARG A 322 -1.74 7.24 22.05
CA ARG A 322 -1.17 6.04 22.64
C ARG A 322 -2.31 5.37 23.38
N PHE A 323 -2.72 4.20 22.93
CA PHE A 323 -3.29 3.23 23.87
C PHE A 323 -2.31 3.18 25.04
N GLY A 324 -2.72 3.81 26.14
CA GLY A 324 -1.81 4.36 27.13
C GLY A 324 -0.78 3.35 27.62
N LYS A 325 0.36 3.84 28.07
CA LYS A 325 1.33 3.10 28.89
C LYS A 325 0.71 2.43 30.13
N THR A 326 -0.56 2.69 30.38
CA THR A 326 -1.33 2.25 31.56
C THR A 326 -2.43 1.25 31.21
N GLY A 327 -2.57 0.76 29.97
CA GLY A 327 -3.64 -0.19 29.59
C GLY A 327 -5.06 0.38 29.71
N LYS A 328 -5.23 1.68 29.98
CA LYS A 328 -6.53 2.33 29.92
C LYS A 328 -6.82 2.69 28.48
N GLU A 329 -7.96 2.22 27.98
CA GLU A 329 -8.49 2.50 26.66
C GLU A 329 -8.42 4.00 26.36
N ALA A 330 -7.65 4.40 25.34
CA ALA A 330 -7.77 5.72 24.78
C ALA A 330 -9.23 5.88 24.34
N ASN A 331 -9.82 7.05 24.58
CA ASN A 331 -11.20 7.28 24.20
C ASN A 331 -11.29 7.22 22.65
N ILE A 332 -11.84 6.12 22.18
CA ILE A 332 -12.00 5.82 20.76
C ILE A 332 -12.83 6.89 20.06
N ASP A 333 -13.75 7.55 20.78
CA ASP A 333 -14.55 8.64 20.25
C ASP A 333 -13.73 9.87 19.91
N ASP A 334 -12.73 10.22 20.72
CA ASP A 334 -11.81 11.31 20.45
C ASP A 334 -10.97 11.01 19.19
N PHE A 335 -10.59 9.76 18.98
CA PHE A 335 -9.88 9.34 17.76
C PHE A 335 -10.75 9.50 16.50
N TYR A 336 -12.00 9.06 16.54
CA TYR A 336 -12.93 9.23 15.43
C TYR A 336 -13.26 10.70 15.16
N ASP A 337 -13.44 11.50 16.17
CA ASP A 337 -13.65 12.93 16.03
C ASP A 337 -12.46 13.64 15.37
N MET A 338 -11.27 13.20 15.69
CA MET A 338 -10.07 13.70 15.05
C MET A 338 -9.97 13.26 13.59
N LEU A 339 -10.30 12.01 13.25
CA LEU A 339 -10.37 11.55 11.86
C LEU A 339 -11.45 12.32 11.08
N ARG A 340 -12.62 12.56 11.68
CA ARG A 340 -13.70 13.37 11.07
C ARG A 340 -13.27 14.82 10.86
N LYS A 341 -12.59 15.43 11.80
CA LYS A 341 -12.08 16.82 11.69
C LYS A 341 -10.91 16.96 10.72
N GLY A 342 -10.10 15.91 10.55
CA GLY A 342 -8.93 15.89 9.66
C GLY A 342 -9.23 15.55 8.20
N LYS A 343 -10.34 14.87 7.93
CA LYS A 343 -10.76 14.48 6.58
C LYS A 343 -11.89 15.39 6.12
N GLY A 344 -11.62 16.23 5.11
CA GLY A 344 -12.69 16.81 4.29
C GLY A 344 -13.51 15.68 3.65
N LYS A 345 -14.75 15.98 3.25
CA LYS A 345 -15.76 15.00 2.75
C LYS A 345 -15.34 14.19 1.50
N ASP A 346 -14.15 14.43 0.95
CA ASP A 346 -13.65 13.85 -0.30
C ASP A 346 -12.41 12.99 -0.06
N CYS A 347 -12.57 11.82 0.56
CA CYS A 347 -11.55 10.77 0.51
C CYS A 347 -11.70 9.97 -0.79
N ASN A 348 -11.31 10.54 -1.91
CA ASN A 348 -11.20 9.89 -3.21
C ASN A 348 -9.76 9.37 -3.42
N PHE A 349 -9.36 8.32 -2.66
CA PHE A 349 -8.13 7.56 -2.93
C PHE A 349 -8.32 6.09 -2.64
#